data_1e3b84b29305e33a7a3722608d78325b
#
_entry.id   1e3b84b29305e33a7a3722608d78325b
#
_cell.length_a   1.000
_cell.length_b   1.000
_cell.length_c   1.000
_cell.angle_alpha   90.00
_cell.angle_beta   90.00
_cell.angle_gamma   90.00
#
_symmetry.space_group_name_H-M   'P 1'
#
loop_
_entity.id
_entity.type
_entity.pdbx_description
1 polymer ?
#
loop_
_entity_poly.entity_id
_entity_poly.type
_entity_poly.pdbx_seq_one_letter_code
_entity_poly.pdbx_strand_id
1 'polypeptide(L)'
;LDDLSSGHREAVLTGDFVQGDMADAALLRSVFATRPYDAVMHFASFIEVGESVREPAKYYRNNVANTLTLLAAMREAGVDRFIFSSTAAIFGTPQYVPIDERHPRAPINPYGRTKNMVEDVLVDYERAYGLRSVCLRYFNAAGADPDGELGERHDPESHLIPLALQAASGRRPGLSIYGTDYDTPDGTCIRDYVHVSDLCDAHWLALESLRDGAASQAYNLGNGNGFSVLEVIETAKKVTGVNFPVKPEARRAGDPPRLVADSSAIKSTLGWSPRYADLETIVSHAWAFERARQRD
;
A
#
# COMPACT_ATOMS: atom_id res chain seq x y z
N LEU A 1 -5.84 16.36 -1.55
CA LEU A 1 -7.30 16.20 -1.49
C LEU A 1 -7.60 14.87 -0.81
N ASP A 2 -8.56 14.83 0.12
CA ASP A 2 -9.00 13.64 0.85
C ASP A 2 -10.44 13.86 1.35
N ASP A 3 -11.30 12.85 1.32
CA ASP A 3 -12.68 12.97 1.80
C ASP A 3 -12.80 12.70 3.32
N LEU A 4 -11.70 12.26 3.93
CA LEU A 4 -11.61 11.87 5.34
C LEU A 4 -12.50 10.67 5.74
N SER A 5 -12.93 9.87 4.76
CA SER A 5 -13.71 8.65 5.06
C SER A 5 -12.89 7.56 5.78
N SER A 6 -11.58 7.57 5.58
CA SER A 6 -10.61 6.70 6.27
C SER A 6 -9.34 7.47 6.69
N GLY A 7 -9.13 8.65 6.11
CA GLY A 7 -8.01 9.52 6.39
C GLY A 7 -8.23 10.37 7.64
N HIS A 8 -7.14 10.99 8.11
CA HIS A 8 -7.12 11.84 9.29
C HIS A 8 -6.55 13.21 8.94
N ARG A 9 -7.30 14.29 9.24
CA ARG A 9 -6.88 15.66 8.90
C ARG A 9 -5.52 16.03 9.51
N GLU A 10 -5.26 15.57 10.72
CA GLU A 10 -4.00 15.80 11.44
C GLU A 10 -2.79 15.10 10.81
N ALA A 11 -2.99 14.11 9.95
CA ALA A 11 -1.90 13.48 9.20
C ALA A 11 -1.34 14.38 8.07
N VAL A 12 -2.04 15.46 7.73
CA VAL A 12 -1.56 16.44 6.74
C VAL A 12 -0.75 17.52 7.45
N LEU A 13 0.55 17.28 7.61
CA LEU A 13 1.46 18.17 8.34
C LEU A 13 1.80 19.43 7.55
N THR A 14 1.86 19.34 6.23
CA THR A 14 2.26 20.45 5.34
C THR A 14 1.41 20.48 4.06
N GLY A 15 1.44 21.61 3.36
CA GLY A 15 0.72 21.81 2.10
C GLY A 15 -0.75 22.21 2.27
N ASP A 16 -1.38 22.52 1.15
CA ASP A 16 -2.79 22.91 1.12
C ASP A 16 -3.68 21.65 1.21
N PHE A 17 -4.61 21.68 2.13
CA PHE A 17 -5.59 20.59 2.27
C PHE A 17 -6.92 20.99 1.67
N VAL A 18 -7.45 20.12 0.81
CA VAL A 18 -8.81 20.24 0.26
C VAL A 18 -9.59 19.01 0.72
N GLN A 19 -10.64 19.23 1.50
CA GLN A 19 -11.56 18.15 1.85
C GLN A 19 -12.59 17.95 0.74
N GLY A 20 -12.67 16.72 0.22
CA GLY A 20 -13.67 16.36 -0.78
C GLY A 20 -13.38 15.06 -1.49
N ASP A 21 -14.41 14.55 -2.15
CA ASP A 21 -14.39 13.28 -2.88
C ASP A 21 -13.81 13.48 -4.28
N MET A 22 -12.93 12.60 -4.71
CA MET A 22 -12.42 12.58 -6.09
C MET A 22 -13.48 12.19 -7.13
N ALA A 23 -14.67 11.78 -6.72
CA ALA A 23 -15.83 11.61 -7.59
C ALA A 23 -16.42 12.96 -8.05
N ASP A 24 -16.17 14.04 -7.31
CA ASP A 24 -16.67 15.37 -7.64
C ASP A 24 -15.81 16.06 -8.71
N ALA A 25 -16.24 15.92 -9.97
CA ALA A 25 -15.56 16.52 -11.11
C ALA A 25 -15.51 18.07 -11.05
N ALA A 26 -16.47 18.73 -10.41
CA ALA A 26 -16.46 20.19 -10.27
C ALA A 26 -15.40 20.63 -9.27
N LEU A 27 -15.31 19.92 -8.14
CA LEU A 27 -14.25 20.12 -7.15
C LEU A 27 -12.87 19.89 -7.76
N LEU A 28 -12.67 18.78 -8.49
CA LEU A 28 -11.38 18.48 -9.13
C LEU A 28 -10.97 19.61 -10.10
N ARG A 29 -11.89 20.09 -10.96
CA ARG A 29 -11.60 21.22 -11.84
C ARG A 29 -11.24 22.48 -11.05
N SER A 30 -11.93 22.76 -9.96
CA SER A 30 -11.62 23.91 -9.11
C SER A 30 -10.22 23.81 -8.49
N VAL A 31 -9.83 22.60 -8.02
CA VAL A 31 -8.49 22.35 -7.47
C VAL A 31 -7.43 22.58 -8.56
N PHE A 32 -7.59 21.96 -9.73
CA PHE A 32 -6.61 22.13 -10.82
C PHE A 32 -6.53 23.57 -11.35
N ALA A 33 -7.57 24.38 -11.19
CA ALA A 33 -7.56 25.79 -11.57
C ALA A 33 -6.79 26.70 -10.60
N THR A 34 -6.45 26.24 -9.39
CA THR A 34 -5.78 27.07 -8.37
C THR A 34 -4.33 27.40 -8.71
N ARG A 35 -3.65 26.49 -9.37
CA ARG A 35 -2.22 26.59 -9.75
C ARG A 35 -1.84 25.47 -10.73
N PRO A 36 -0.72 25.57 -11.44
CA PRO A 36 -0.20 24.44 -12.21
C PRO A 36 0.25 23.32 -11.27
N TYR A 37 -0.05 22.08 -11.66
CA TYR A 37 0.39 20.86 -10.98
C TYR A 37 1.29 20.05 -11.90
N ASP A 38 2.43 19.57 -11.36
CA ASP A 38 3.38 18.75 -12.11
C ASP A 38 2.91 17.32 -12.31
N ALA A 39 2.21 16.76 -11.31
CA ALA A 39 1.76 15.38 -11.30
C ALA A 39 0.63 15.16 -10.27
N VAL A 40 0.02 13.99 -10.34
CA VAL A 40 -0.88 13.48 -9.31
C VAL A 40 -0.30 12.17 -8.75
N MET A 41 -0.20 12.07 -7.42
CA MET A 41 0.01 10.82 -6.69
C MET A 41 -1.33 10.34 -6.14
N HIS A 42 -1.75 9.14 -6.54
CA HIS A 42 -3.08 8.62 -6.23
C HIS A 42 -3.02 7.52 -5.17
N PHE A 43 -3.48 7.85 -3.96
CA PHE A 43 -3.61 6.93 -2.83
C PHE A 43 -5.08 6.68 -2.42
N ALA A 44 -6.04 7.42 -2.97
CA ALA A 44 -7.45 7.42 -2.57
C ALA A 44 -8.20 6.18 -3.07
N SER A 45 -7.87 5.01 -2.53
CA SER A 45 -8.51 3.74 -2.86
C SER A 45 -8.93 2.99 -1.61
N PHE A 46 -10.05 2.27 -1.65
CA PHE A 46 -10.35 1.26 -0.64
C PHE A 46 -9.41 0.06 -0.80
N ILE A 47 -8.91 -0.47 0.31
CA ILE A 47 -7.80 -1.45 0.34
C ILE A 47 -8.18 -2.80 0.98
N GLU A 48 -9.31 -2.88 1.68
CA GLU A 48 -9.71 -4.05 2.45
C GLU A 48 -10.15 -5.22 1.54
N VAL A 49 -9.29 -6.22 1.39
CA VAL A 49 -9.55 -7.40 0.53
C VAL A 49 -10.84 -8.11 0.93
N GLY A 50 -11.05 -8.35 2.23
CA GLY A 50 -12.24 -9.03 2.74
C GLY A 50 -13.54 -8.25 2.50
N GLU A 51 -13.51 -6.92 2.65
CA GLU A 51 -14.64 -6.06 2.33
C GLU A 51 -14.92 -6.07 0.82
N SER A 52 -13.89 -6.04 -0.01
CA SER A 52 -14.06 -6.03 -1.47
C SER A 52 -14.87 -7.22 -1.99
N VAL A 53 -14.78 -8.37 -1.32
CA VAL A 53 -15.55 -9.58 -1.68
C VAL A 53 -17.02 -9.43 -1.28
N ARG A 54 -17.32 -8.79 -0.15
CA ARG A 54 -18.68 -8.57 0.33
C ARG A 54 -19.37 -7.40 -0.35
N GLU A 55 -18.63 -6.33 -0.64
CA GLU A 55 -19.10 -5.06 -1.18
C GLU A 55 -18.37 -4.66 -2.48
N PRO A 56 -18.37 -5.50 -3.52
CA PRO A 56 -17.59 -5.24 -4.74
C PRO A 56 -18.01 -3.95 -5.44
N ALA A 57 -19.30 -3.58 -5.40
CA ALA A 57 -19.79 -2.35 -6.03
C ALA A 57 -19.12 -1.09 -5.45
N LYS A 58 -18.88 -1.05 -4.14
CA LYS A 58 -18.15 0.03 -3.46
C LYS A 58 -16.74 0.18 -4.05
N TYR A 59 -16.02 -0.93 -4.22
CA TYR A 59 -14.66 -0.96 -4.75
C TYR A 59 -14.58 -0.55 -6.21
N TYR A 60 -15.43 -1.08 -7.07
CA TYR A 60 -15.45 -0.70 -8.49
C TYR A 60 -15.81 0.78 -8.68
N ARG A 61 -16.75 1.30 -7.89
CA ARG A 61 -17.10 2.73 -7.94
C ARG A 61 -15.93 3.61 -7.53
N ASN A 62 -15.38 3.39 -6.32
CA ASN A 62 -14.31 4.25 -5.82
C ASN A 62 -12.99 4.04 -6.56
N ASN A 63 -12.52 2.79 -6.67
CA ASN A 63 -11.18 2.53 -7.17
C ASN A 63 -11.07 2.65 -8.70
N VAL A 64 -12.17 2.48 -9.45
CA VAL A 64 -12.15 2.54 -10.92
C VAL A 64 -12.90 3.77 -11.42
N ALA A 65 -14.22 3.88 -11.14
CA ALA A 65 -15.01 4.95 -11.73
C ALA A 65 -14.55 6.35 -11.26
N ASN A 66 -14.26 6.53 -9.97
CA ASN A 66 -13.78 7.81 -9.45
C ASN A 66 -12.35 8.11 -9.94
N THR A 67 -11.50 7.10 -10.13
CA THR A 67 -10.18 7.29 -10.78
C THR A 67 -10.33 7.78 -12.22
N LEU A 68 -11.31 7.28 -12.99
CA LEU A 68 -11.60 7.80 -14.34
C LEU A 68 -12.04 9.25 -14.30
N THR A 69 -12.82 9.68 -13.30
CA THR A 69 -13.21 11.08 -13.09
C THR A 69 -11.97 11.95 -12.85
N LEU A 70 -11.04 11.48 -11.99
CA LEU A 70 -9.76 12.17 -11.74
C LEU A 70 -8.92 12.29 -13.00
N LEU A 71 -8.75 11.19 -13.76
CA LEU A 71 -7.97 11.19 -15.01
C LEU A 71 -8.58 12.13 -16.07
N ALA A 72 -9.90 12.23 -16.15
CA ALA A 72 -10.58 13.18 -17.02
C ALA A 72 -10.27 14.63 -16.62
N ALA A 73 -10.36 14.97 -15.34
CA ALA A 73 -10.04 16.30 -14.83
C ALA A 73 -8.55 16.66 -15.01
N MET A 74 -7.63 15.72 -14.82
CA MET A 74 -6.20 15.89 -15.12
C MET A 74 -5.97 16.25 -16.59
N ARG A 75 -6.61 15.51 -17.50
CA ARG A 75 -6.50 15.77 -18.94
C ARG A 75 -7.03 17.17 -19.30
N GLU A 76 -8.18 17.58 -18.75
CA GLU A 76 -8.73 18.93 -18.95
C GLU A 76 -7.76 20.02 -18.46
N ALA A 77 -7.03 19.76 -17.37
CA ALA A 77 -6.05 20.67 -16.78
C ALA A 77 -4.64 20.61 -17.41
N GLY A 78 -4.40 19.68 -18.34
CA GLY A 78 -3.07 19.49 -18.95
C GLY A 78 -2.05 18.84 -18.01
N VAL A 79 -2.48 18.12 -16.98
CA VAL A 79 -1.61 17.36 -16.07
C VAL A 79 -1.42 15.96 -16.64
N ASP A 80 -0.20 15.62 -17.04
CA ASP A 80 0.13 14.43 -17.83
C ASP A 80 0.98 13.41 -17.11
N ARG A 81 1.22 13.56 -15.80
CA ARG A 81 2.02 12.63 -14.98
C ARG A 81 1.19 12.08 -13.83
N PHE A 82 1.20 10.75 -13.71
CA PHE A 82 0.40 10.05 -12.72
C PHE A 82 1.20 8.97 -12.00
N ILE A 83 1.24 9.00 -10.67
CA ILE A 83 1.84 7.94 -9.87
C ILE A 83 0.73 7.20 -9.15
N PHE A 84 0.65 5.91 -9.44
CA PHE A 84 -0.44 5.07 -8.96
C PHE A 84 0.01 4.11 -7.86
N SER A 85 -0.63 4.23 -6.71
CA SER A 85 -0.58 3.25 -5.64
C SER A 85 -1.26 1.96 -6.09
N SER A 86 -0.46 1.04 -6.66
CA SER A 86 -0.92 -0.29 -7.06
C SER A 86 -0.62 -1.32 -5.96
N THR A 87 -0.71 -2.61 -6.26
CA THR A 87 -0.66 -3.66 -5.24
C THR A 87 -0.15 -4.98 -5.80
N ALA A 88 0.49 -5.80 -4.95
CA ALA A 88 0.78 -7.21 -5.25
C ALA A 88 -0.48 -8.07 -5.43
N ALA A 89 -1.66 -7.63 -4.97
CA ALA A 89 -2.92 -8.37 -5.12
C ALA A 89 -3.35 -8.56 -6.59
N ILE A 90 -2.77 -7.82 -7.54
CA ILE A 90 -3.00 -8.03 -8.99
C ILE A 90 -2.46 -9.38 -9.49
N PHE A 91 -1.47 -9.96 -8.81
CA PHE A 91 -0.86 -11.23 -9.22
C PHE A 91 -1.70 -12.45 -8.80
N GLY A 92 -2.57 -12.32 -7.80
CA GLY A 92 -3.36 -13.43 -7.27
C GLY A 92 -2.49 -14.49 -6.59
N THR A 93 -2.75 -15.76 -6.92
CA THR A 93 -1.92 -16.87 -6.43
C THR A 93 -0.62 -16.94 -7.24
N PRO A 94 0.55 -16.79 -6.61
CA PRO A 94 1.81 -16.77 -7.33
C PRO A 94 2.11 -18.07 -8.06
N GLN A 95 2.60 -17.97 -9.30
CA GLN A 95 3.12 -19.10 -10.07
C GLN A 95 4.60 -19.35 -9.74
N TYR A 96 5.32 -18.32 -9.32
CA TYR A 96 6.70 -18.40 -8.84
C TYR A 96 6.99 -17.26 -7.86
N VAL A 97 8.00 -17.44 -7.03
CA VAL A 97 8.47 -16.48 -6.03
C VAL A 97 10.00 -16.48 -6.07
N PRO A 98 10.68 -15.31 -6.03
CA PRO A 98 10.14 -13.95 -5.91
C PRO A 98 9.32 -13.50 -7.12
N ILE A 99 8.34 -12.60 -6.90
CA ILE A 99 7.42 -12.11 -7.93
C ILE A 99 8.05 -10.89 -8.62
N ASP A 100 8.41 -11.00 -9.87
CA ASP A 100 8.88 -9.90 -10.73
C ASP A 100 7.72 -9.24 -11.50
N GLU A 101 8.00 -8.17 -12.26
CA GLU A 101 7.00 -7.43 -13.03
C GLU A 101 6.44 -8.22 -14.23
N ARG A 102 7.11 -9.29 -14.64
CA ARG A 102 6.69 -10.19 -15.75
C ARG A 102 5.72 -11.27 -15.27
N HIS A 103 5.56 -11.42 -13.94
CA HIS A 103 4.62 -12.38 -13.38
C HIS A 103 3.21 -12.14 -13.92
N PRO A 104 2.47 -13.18 -14.32
CA PRO A 104 1.10 -13.05 -14.81
C PRO A 104 0.20 -12.33 -13.80
N ARG A 105 -0.59 -11.36 -14.27
CA ARG A 105 -1.60 -10.66 -13.48
C ARG A 105 -2.90 -11.45 -13.53
N ALA A 106 -3.31 -12.04 -12.42
CA ALA A 106 -4.49 -12.89 -12.28
C ALA A 106 -5.18 -12.66 -10.92
N PRO A 107 -5.72 -11.45 -10.67
CA PRO A 107 -6.28 -11.09 -9.36
C PRO A 107 -7.47 -11.97 -9.00
N ILE A 108 -7.50 -12.47 -7.76
CA ILE A 108 -8.51 -13.40 -7.25
C ILE A 108 -9.62 -12.73 -6.43
N ASN A 109 -9.51 -11.43 -6.18
CA ASN A 109 -10.50 -10.65 -5.42
C ASN A 109 -10.81 -9.32 -6.12
N PRO A 110 -11.95 -8.67 -5.79
CA PRO A 110 -12.34 -7.40 -6.42
C PRO A 110 -11.35 -6.25 -6.19
N TYR A 111 -10.73 -6.15 -5.01
CA TYR A 111 -9.68 -5.15 -4.76
C TYR A 111 -8.55 -5.26 -5.79
N GLY A 112 -7.94 -6.43 -5.91
CA GLY A 112 -6.86 -6.66 -6.90
C GLY A 112 -7.33 -6.42 -8.33
N ARG A 113 -8.58 -6.81 -8.68
CA ARG A 113 -9.15 -6.55 -10.00
C ARG A 113 -9.28 -5.06 -10.28
N THR A 114 -9.76 -4.26 -9.31
CA THR A 114 -9.89 -2.80 -9.49
C THR A 114 -8.54 -2.12 -9.72
N LYS A 115 -7.51 -2.53 -8.98
CA LYS A 115 -6.15 -2.01 -9.18
C LYS A 115 -5.59 -2.41 -10.55
N ASN A 116 -5.78 -3.68 -10.95
CA ASN A 116 -5.37 -4.14 -12.28
C ASN A 116 -6.08 -3.40 -13.42
N MET A 117 -7.39 -3.14 -13.29
CA MET A 117 -8.15 -2.37 -14.28
C MET A 117 -7.60 -0.95 -14.43
N VAL A 118 -7.22 -0.29 -13.35
CA VAL A 118 -6.63 1.06 -13.43
C VAL A 118 -5.28 1.01 -14.14
N GLU A 119 -4.43 0.01 -13.89
CA GLU A 119 -3.18 -0.14 -14.65
C GLU A 119 -3.44 -0.31 -16.16
N ASP A 120 -4.45 -1.10 -16.54
CA ASP A 120 -4.82 -1.27 -17.97
C ASP A 120 -5.34 0.05 -18.58
N VAL A 121 -6.17 0.81 -17.84
CA VAL A 121 -6.63 2.14 -18.24
C VAL A 121 -5.45 3.10 -18.44
N LEU A 122 -4.45 3.08 -17.56
CA LEU A 122 -3.28 3.95 -17.69
C LEU A 122 -2.47 3.68 -18.96
N VAL A 123 -2.34 2.41 -19.36
CA VAL A 123 -1.73 2.03 -20.65
C VAL A 123 -2.48 2.64 -21.84
N ASP A 124 -3.82 2.59 -21.81
CA ASP A 124 -4.64 3.17 -22.88
C ASP A 124 -4.58 4.71 -22.86
N TYR A 125 -4.55 5.32 -21.70
CA TYR A 125 -4.41 6.79 -21.56
C TYR A 125 -3.05 7.30 -22.04
N GLU A 126 -1.97 6.54 -21.83
CA GLU A 126 -0.67 6.87 -22.40
C GLU A 126 -0.72 6.86 -23.92
N ARG A 127 -1.26 5.81 -24.53
CA ARG A 127 -1.36 5.64 -25.99
C ARG A 127 -2.24 6.71 -26.65
N ALA A 128 -3.37 7.03 -26.03
CA ALA A 128 -4.36 7.91 -26.60
C ALA A 128 -4.08 9.41 -26.30
N TYR A 129 -3.55 9.72 -25.15
CA TYR A 129 -3.47 11.09 -24.63
C TYR A 129 -2.07 11.52 -24.18
N GLY A 130 -1.10 10.62 -24.20
CA GLY A 130 0.27 10.91 -23.76
C GLY A 130 0.44 11.03 -22.24
N LEU A 131 -0.56 10.60 -21.43
CA LEU A 131 -0.46 10.57 -19.99
C LEU A 131 0.54 9.51 -19.56
N ARG A 132 1.63 9.91 -18.93
CA ARG A 132 2.67 8.99 -18.44
C ARG A 132 2.42 8.61 -16.98
N SER A 133 2.65 7.35 -16.65
CA SER A 133 2.37 6.85 -15.31
C SER A 133 3.46 5.92 -14.78
N VAL A 134 3.62 5.91 -13.45
CA VAL A 134 4.34 4.86 -12.75
C VAL A 134 3.39 4.16 -11.78
N CYS A 135 3.24 2.84 -11.96
CA CYS A 135 2.47 1.99 -11.08
C CYS A 135 3.41 1.34 -10.06
N LEU A 136 3.25 1.68 -8.79
CA LEU A 136 4.05 1.12 -7.70
C LEU A 136 3.25 0.01 -7.01
N ARG A 137 3.65 -1.24 -7.25
CA ARG A 137 2.99 -2.46 -6.77
C ARG A 137 3.65 -2.91 -5.48
N TYR A 138 3.25 -2.33 -4.36
CA TYR A 138 3.82 -2.76 -3.08
C TYR A 138 3.07 -3.92 -2.46
N PHE A 139 3.81 -4.66 -1.62
CA PHE A 139 3.33 -5.85 -0.92
C PHE A 139 2.68 -5.42 0.39
N ASN A 140 3.40 -5.40 1.49
CA ASN A 140 2.81 -4.94 2.75
C ASN A 140 3.56 -3.68 3.22
N ALA A 141 2.94 -2.52 3.07
CA ALA A 141 3.43 -1.30 3.70
C ALA A 141 3.43 -1.48 5.21
N ALA A 142 4.48 -1.09 5.88
CA ALA A 142 4.65 -1.31 7.31
C ALA A 142 5.55 -0.25 7.95
N GLY A 143 5.62 -0.26 9.27
CA GLY A 143 6.40 0.72 10.01
C GLY A 143 5.62 2.01 10.26
N ALA A 144 6.35 3.04 10.60
CA ALA A 144 5.84 4.39 10.81
C ALA A 144 6.97 5.38 10.52
N ASP A 145 6.66 6.66 10.44
CA ASP A 145 7.67 7.70 10.36
C ASP A 145 8.71 7.54 11.50
N PRO A 146 10.02 7.53 11.18
CA PRO A 146 11.06 7.37 12.18
C PRO A 146 11.05 8.44 13.29
N ASP A 147 10.59 9.66 12.97
CA ASP A 147 10.46 10.76 13.92
C ASP A 147 9.17 10.67 14.74
N GLY A 148 8.28 9.70 14.44
CA GLY A 148 7.07 9.40 15.20
C GLY A 148 5.89 10.33 14.92
N GLU A 149 5.97 11.18 13.91
CA GLU A 149 4.90 12.12 13.56
C GLU A 149 3.71 11.43 12.87
N LEU A 150 3.99 10.44 12.03
CA LEU A 150 3.00 9.74 11.22
C LEU A 150 3.12 8.22 11.35
N GLY A 151 1.99 7.54 11.23
CA GLY A 151 1.93 6.08 11.24
C GLY A 151 0.56 5.56 10.82
N GLU A 152 0.46 4.25 10.74
CA GLU A 152 -0.74 3.57 10.30
C GLU A 152 -1.90 3.70 11.31
N ARG A 153 -3.07 4.09 10.82
CA ARG A 153 -4.30 4.28 11.61
C ARG A 153 -5.51 3.87 10.79
N HIS A 154 -5.88 2.61 10.85
CA HIS A 154 -7.14 2.12 10.28
C HIS A 154 -8.18 1.84 11.36
N ASP A 155 -9.44 2.00 11.02
CA ASP A 155 -10.57 1.58 11.83
C ASP A 155 -11.67 1.01 10.93
N PRO A 156 -11.90 -0.32 10.95
CA PRO A 156 -11.16 -1.33 11.74
C PRO A 156 -9.74 -1.59 11.20
N GLU A 157 -8.83 -1.94 12.11
CA GLU A 157 -7.46 -2.37 11.75
C GLU A 157 -7.45 -3.82 11.27
N SER A 158 -6.69 -4.12 10.22
CA SER A 158 -6.60 -5.46 9.62
C SER A 158 -5.17 -5.95 9.36
N HIS A 159 -4.17 -5.08 9.45
CA HIS A 159 -2.79 -5.43 9.17
C HIS A 159 -2.08 -6.04 10.38
N LEU A 160 -1.19 -7.01 10.11
CA LEU A 160 -0.59 -7.87 11.15
C LEU A 160 0.23 -7.08 12.18
N ILE A 161 1.13 -6.19 11.73
CA ILE A 161 2.01 -5.44 12.65
C ILE A 161 1.19 -4.54 13.59
N PRO A 162 0.30 -3.67 13.11
CA PRO A 162 -0.57 -2.88 13.99
C PRO A 162 -1.42 -3.73 14.93
N LEU A 163 -1.98 -4.85 14.47
CA LEU A 163 -2.76 -5.76 15.31
C LEU A 163 -1.93 -6.38 16.44
N ALA A 164 -0.67 -6.77 16.16
CA ALA A 164 0.26 -7.28 17.16
C ALA A 164 0.61 -6.18 18.20
N LEU A 165 0.85 -4.96 17.74
CA LEU A 165 1.14 -3.82 18.60
C LEU A 165 -0.07 -3.39 19.44
N GLN A 166 -1.29 -3.47 18.90
CA GLN A 166 -2.52 -3.29 19.68
C GLN A 166 -2.70 -4.36 20.76
N ALA A 167 -2.27 -5.60 20.49
CA ALA A 167 -2.26 -6.64 21.52
C ALA A 167 -1.22 -6.36 22.60
N ALA A 168 -0.03 -5.91 22.23
CA ALA A 168 1.03 -5.51 23.16
C ALA A 168 0.64 -4.30 24.00
N SER A 169 -0.08 -3.34 23.43
CA SER A 169 -0.56 -2.12 24.13
C SER A 169 -1.81 -2.33 24.98
N GLY A 170 -2.39 -3.55 24.96
CA GLY A 170 -3.60 -3.89 25.72
C GLY A 170 -4.91 -3.41 25.07
N ARG A 171 -4.87 -2.80 23.89
CA ARG A 171 -6.07 -2.40 23.13
C ARG A 171 -6.82 -3.60 22.52
N ARG A 172 -6.18 -4.77 22.48
CA ARG A 172 -6.76 -6.05 22.05
C ARG A 172 -6.40 -7.15 23.05
N PRO A 173 -7.27 -8.16 23.23
CA PRO A 173 -6.99 -9.25 24.17
C PRO A 173 -5.88 -10.20 23.69
N GLY A 174 -5.51 -10.15 22.42
CA GLY A 174 -4.51 -11.02 21.78
C GLY A 174 -4.60 -10.98 20.26
N LEU A 175 -3.86 -11.88 19.61
CA LEU A 175 -3.76 -11.98 18.16
C LEU A 175 -4.11 -13.39 17.68
N SER A 176 -4.71 -13.52 16.49
CA SER A 176 -4.94 -14.81 15.82
C SER A 176 -3.91 -15.05 14.71
N ILE A 177 -3.38 -16.27 14.63
CA ILE A 177 -2.58 -16.76 13.50
C ILE A 177 -3.51 -17.64 12.62
N TYR A 178 -3.67 -17.26 11.38
CA TYR A 178 -4.53 -17.97 10.42
C TYR A 178 -3.72 -19.00 9.60
N GLY A 179 -3.75 -20.25 10.03
CA GLY A 179 -2.99 -21.36 9.48
C GLY A 179 -1.59 -21.49 10.05
N THR A 180 -1.26 -22.70 10.49
CA THR A 180 0.03 -23.09 11.06
C THR A 180 0.59 -24.33 10.38
N ASP A 181 0.06 -24.67 9.21
CA ASP A 181 0.32 -25.88 8.45
C ASP A 181 0.66 -25.60 6.98
N TYR A 182 1.06 -24.35 6.64
CA TYR A 182 1.56 -24.00 5.31
C TYR A 182 2.92 -24.66 5.03
N ASP A 183 3.22 -24.87 3.75
CA ASP A 183 4.53 -25.33 3.30
C ASP A 183 5.57 -24.19 3.39
N THR A 184 5.96 -23.89 4.62
CA THR A 184 6.91 -22.87 5.01
C THR A 184 7.71 -23.34 6.23
N PRO A 185 8.87 -22.78 6.56
CA PRO A 185 9.73 -23.29 7.62
C PRO A 185 9.07 -23.41 9.00
N ASP A 186 8.14 -22.52 9.34
CA ASP A 186 7.43 -22.50 10.64
C ASP A 186 5.94 -22.80 10.51
N GLY A 187 5.48 -23.13 9.30
CA GLY A 187 4.09 -23.45 9.01
C GLY A 187 3.17 -22.22 8.84
N THR A 188 3.68 -20.98 9.01
CA THR A 188 2.88 -19.77 8.83
C THR A 188 3.16 -19.09 7.50
N CYS A 189 2.24 -18.24 7.01
CA CYS A 189 2.43 -17.51 5.76
C CYS A 189 3.66 -16.59 5.80
N ILE A 190 4.37 -16.48 4.67
CA ILE A 190 5.47 -15.53 4.49
C ILE A 190 4.98 -14.35 3.68
N ARG A 191 5.25 -13.14 4.16
CA ARG A 191 4.90 -11.87 3.54
C ARG A 191 6.10 -10.95 3.43
N ASP A 192 6.10 -10.10 2.44
CA ASP A 192 7.12 -9.09 2.25
C ASP A 192 6.64 -7.75 2.83
N TYR A 193 7.39 -7.25 3.80
CA TYR A 193 7.10 -5.98 4.46
C TYR A 193 8.09 -4.93 3.99
N VAL A 194 7.57 -3.79 3.56
CA VAL A 194 8.36 -2.65 3.11
C VAL A 194 8.04 -1.43 3.96
N HIS A 195 9.08 -0.79 4.45
CA HIS A 195 8.91 0.36 5.35
C HIS A 195 8.25 1.53 4.61
N VAL A 196 7.30 2.21 5.26
CA VAL A 196 6.53 3.30 4.64
C VAL A 196 7.43 4.44 4.15
N SER A 197 8.52 4.78 4.86
CA SER A 197 9.47 5.80 4.40
C SER A 197 10.22 5.37 3.14
N ASP A 198 10.57 4.09 3.02
CA ASP A 198 11.19 3.56 1.79
C ASP A 198 10.20 3.56 0.61
N LEU A 199 8.90 3.38 0.89
CA LEU A 199 7.84 3.57 -0.11
C LEU A 199 7.73 5.04 -0.54
N CYS A 200 7.81 6.00 0.40
CA CYS A 200 7.83 7.42 0.08
C CYS A 200 9.01 7.78 -0.82
N ASP A 201 10.20 7.25 -0.55
CA ASP A 201 11.38 7.42 -1.40
C ASP A 201 11.13 6.86 -2.82
N ALA A 202 10.48 5.69 -2.94
CA ALA A 202 10.13 5.12 -4.24
C ALA A 202 9.13 6.01 -5.02
N HIS A 203 8.13 6.59 -4.34
CA HIS A 203 7.19 7.52 -4.97
C HIS A 203 7.88 8.80 -5.45
N TRP A 204 8.83 9.31 -4.67
CA TRP A 204 9.61 10.48 -5.06
C TRP A 204 10.48 10.21 -6.29
N LEU A 205 11.22 9.10 -6.30
CA LEU A 205 12.03 8.68 -7.45
C LEU A 205 11.16 8.44 -8.71
N ALA A 206 9.97 7.88 -8.55
CA ALA A 206 9.01 7.70 -9.64
C ALA A 206 8.55 9.06 -10.20
N LEU A 207 8.27 10.05 -9.34
CA LEU A 207 7.94 11.39 -9.78
C LEU A 207 9.09 12.04 -10.56
N GLU A 208 10.30 11.99 -10.03
CA GLU A 208 11.47 12.57 -10.69
C GLU A 208 11.71 11.92 -12.05
N SER A 209 11.61 10.59 -12.16
CA SER A 209 11.77 9.90 -13.43
C SER A 209 10.75 10.38 -14.50
N LEU A 210 9.49 10.59 -14.12
CA LEU A 210 8.47 11.14 -15.03
C LEU A 210 8.76 12.61 -15.41
N ARG A 211 9.27 13.42 -14.48
CA ARG A 211 9.69 14.80 -14.77
C ARG A 211 10.85 14.85 -15.74
N ASP A 212 11.78 13.91 -15.64
CA ASP A 212 12.94 13.77 -16.55
C ASP A 212 12.55 13.15 -17.91
N GLY A 213 11.28 12.82 -18.11
CA GLY A 213 10.79 12.36 -19.41
C GLY A 213 10.79 10.85 -19.58
N ALA A 214 10.97 10.06 -18.52
CA ALA A 214 10.89 8.61 -18.61
C ALA A 214 9.52 8.13 -19.13
N ALA A 215 9.51 6.97 -19.80
CA ALA A 215 8.28 6.29 -20.21
C ALA A 215 7.55 5.71 -19.00
N SER A 216 6.25 5.43 -19.19
CA SER A 216 5.46 4.74 -18.17
C SER A 216 6.05 3.39 -17.79
N GLN A 217 6.00 3.07 -16.50
CA GLN A 217 6.55 1.83 -15.96
C GLN A 217 5.69 1.29 -14.80
N ALA A 218 5.87 0.01 -14.51
CA ALA A 218 5.37 -0.58 -13.29
C ALA A 218 6.52 -1.23 -12.53
N TYR A 219 6.54 -1.08 -11.20
CA TYR A 219 7.59 -1.63 -10.34
C TYR A 219 7.00 -2.35 -9.14
N ASN A 220 7.56 -3.52 -8.83
CA ASN A 220 7.27 -4.24 -7.61
C ASN A 220 8.12 -3.68 -6.45
N LEU A 221 7.47 -3.38 -5.33
CA LEU A 221 8.11 -2.84 -4.14
C LEU A 221 7.96 -3.80 -2.97
N GLY A 222 9.06 -4.37 -2.56
CA GLY A 222 9.19 -5.20 -1.38
C GLY A 222 10.63 -5.17 -0.88
N ASN A 223 10.83 -5.73 0.29
CA ASN A 223 12.14 -5.91 0.88
C ASN A 223 12.95 -7.01 0.15
N GLY A 224 12.23 -8.03 -0.38
CA GLY A 224 12.81 -9.19 -1.05
C GLY A 224 13.19 -10.34 -0.12
N ASN A 225 13.17 -10.13 1.21
CA ASN A 225 13.53 -11.16 2.18
C ASN A 225 12.32 -12.05 2.53
N GLY A 226 11.16 -11.45 2.76
CA GLY A 226 9.98 -12.11 3.29
C GLY A 226 10.13 -12.50 4.76
N PHE A 227 9.07 -12.28 5.54
CA PHE A 227 9.02 -12.67 6.94
C PHE A 227 7.75 -13.46 7.20
N SER A 228 7.85 -14.51 8.02
CA SER A 228 6.68 -15.29 8.41
C SER A 228 5.81 -14.54 9.41
N VAL A 229 4.53 -14.94 9.51
CA VAL A 229 3.62 -14.37 10.51
C VAL A 229 4.17 -14.59 11.92
N LEU A 230 4.77 -15.75 12.20
CA LEU A 230 5.36 -16.04 13.50
C LEU A 230 6.58 -15.17 13.79
N GLU A 231 7.47 -14.97 12.81
CA GLU A 231 8.63 -14.06 12.95
C GLU A 231 8.19 -12.64 13.29
N VAL A 232 7.13 -12.13 12.64
CA VAL A 232 6.57 -10.81 12.96
C VAL A 232 6.05 -10.74 14.39
N ILE A 233 5.34 -11.78 14.85
CA ILE A 233 4.80 -11.84 16.21
C ILE A 233 5.92 -11.88 17.26
N GLU A 234 6.92 -12.72 17.07
CA GLU A 234 8.04 -12.82 18.00
C GLU A 234 8.89 -11.54 18.01
N THR A 235 9.06 -10.89 16.85
CA THR A 235 9.71 -9.58 16.79
C THR A 235 8.88 -8.52 17.52
N ALA A 236 7.56 -8.52 17.38
CA ALA A 236 6.69 -7.59 18.10
C ALA A 236 6.79 -7.80 19.64
N LYS A 237 6.80 -9.05 20.11
CA LYS A 237 7.02 -9.37 21.54
C LYS A 237 8.39 -8.89 22.02
N LYS A 238 9.44 -9.11 21.22
CA LYS A 238 10.81 -8.68 21.55
C LYS A 238 10.89 -7.16 21.66
N VAL A 239 10.40 -6.44 20.67
CA VAL A 239 10.47 -4.96 20.60
C VAL A 239 9.64 -4.30 21.71
N THR A 240 8.44 -4.82 21.98
CA THR A 240 7.54 -4.25 22.98
C THR A 240 7.87 -4.67 24.41
N GLY A 241 8.58 -5.80 24.59
CA GLY A 241 8.79 -6.44 25.89
C GLY A 241 7.54 -7.11 26.48
N VAL A 242 6.45 -7.22 25.68
CA VAL A 242 5.16 -7.75 26.14
C VAL A 242 4.85 -9.09 25.48
N ASN A 243 4.63 -10.11 26.29
CA ASN A 243 4.20 -11.42 25.82
C ASN A 243 2.65 -11.48 25.78
N PHE A 244 2.06 -11.01 24.69
CA PHE A 244 0.61 -11.03 24.48
C PHE A 244 0.12 -12.41 23.99
N PRO A 245 -1.14 -12.79 24.28
CA PRO A 245 -1.72 -14.07 23.84
C PRO A 245 -1.82 -14.18 22.32
N VAL A 246 -1.51 -15.37 21.81
CA VAL A 246 -1.61 -15.70 20.38
C VAL A 246 -2.40 -16.99 20.23
N LYS A 247 -3.43 -16.99 19.36
CA LYS A 247 -4.31 -18.14 19.15
C LYS A 247 -4.22 -18.62 17.71
N PRO A 248 -3.92 -19.90 17.45
CA PRO A 248 -4.01 -20.46 16.11
C PRO A 248 -5.47 -20.60 15.67
N GLU A 249 -5.74 -20.25 14.42
CA GLU A 249 -7.04 -20.38 13.74
C GLU A 249 -6.86 -21.11 12.40
N ALA A 250 -7.95 -21.56 11.79
CA ALA A 250 -7.92 -22.18 10.48
C ALA A 250 -7.37 -21.23 9.41
N ARG A 251 -6.81 -21.75 8.32
CA ARG A 251 -6.34 -20.94 7.17
C ARG A 251 -7.46 -20.04 6.64
N ARG A 252 -7.09 -18.84 6.24
CA ARG A 252 -7.98 -17.99 5.42
C ARG A 252 -8.04 -18.55 4.00
N ALA A 253 -9.25 -18.62 3.43
CA ALA A 253 -9.41 -19.06 2.05
C ALA A 253 -8.68 -18.11 1.09
N GLY A 254 -7.86 -18.67 0.20
CA GLY A 254 -7.15 -17.92 -0.82
C GLY A 254 -5.82 -17.29 -0.36
N ASP A 255 -5.38 -17.50 0.88
CA ASP A 255 -4.08 -17.02 1.33
C ASP A 255 -2.95 -17.91 0.74
N PRO A 256 -2.05 -17.38 -0.10
CA PRO A 256 -0.91 -18.14 -0.58
C PRO A 256 0.16 -18.28 0.53
N PRO A 257 0.94 -19.38 0.53
CA PRO A 257 1.96 -19.59 1.55
C PRO A 257 3.07 -18.53 1.51
N ARG A 258 3.41 -18.00 0.32
CA ARG A 258 4.48 -17.01 0.14
C ARG A 258 4.08 -15.90 -0.82
N LEU A 259 4.31 -14.64 -0.41
CA LEU A 259 4.22 -13.45 -1.23
C LEU A 259 5.46 -12.60 -0.97
N VAL A 260 6.45 -12.67 -1.87
CA VAL A 260 7.73 -11.95 -1.78
C VAL A 260 8.04 -11.32 -3.13
N ALA A 261 8.42 -10.05 -3.11
CA ALA A 261 8.73 -9.26 -4.29
C ALA A 261 10.14 -9.53 -4.82
N ASP A 262 10.30 -9.43 -6.14
CA ASP A 262 11.57 -9.05 -6.75
C ASP A 262 11.51 -7.55 -7.07
N SER A 263 12.31 -6.75 -6.38
CA SER A 263 12.40 -5.31 -6.57
C SER A 263 13.65 -4.89 -7.38
N SER A 264 14.25 -5.82 -8.11
CA SER A 264 15.47 -5.56 -8.90
C SER A 264 15.26 -4.50 -9.96
N ALA A 265 14.07 -4.44 -10.57
CA ALA A 265 13.76 -3.48 -11.63
C ALA A 265 13.84 -2.04 -11.12
N ILE A 266 13.14 -1.69 -10.03
CA ILE A 266 13.17 -0.32 -9.49
C ILE A 266 14.58 0.05 -8.96
N LYS A 267 15.28 -0.92 -8.32
CA LYS A 267 16.63 -0.71 -7.82
C LYS A 267 17.61 -0.35 -8.96
N SER A 268 17.55 -1.08 -10.06
CA SER A 268 18.45 -0.85 -11.22
C SER A 268 18.05 0.36 -12.05
N THR A 269 16.75 0.67 -12.18
CA THR A 269 16.27 1.74 -13.06
C THR A 269 16.22 3.09 -12.37
N LEU A 270 15.75 3.15 -11.12
CA LEU A 270 15.56 4.40 -10.37
C LEU A 270 16.57 4.57 -9.23
N GLY A 271 17.44 3.59 -8.98
CA GLY A 271 18.40 3.65 -7.87
C GLY A 271 17.75 3.51 -6.49
N TRP A 272 16.51 3.02 -6.41
CA TRP A 272 15.81 2.83 -5.14
C TRP A 272 16.59 1.90 -4.21
N SER A 273 16.84 2.34 -2.98
CA SER A 273 17.59 1.58 -1.98
C SER A 273 16.88 1.68 -0.64
N PRO A 274 16.14 0.65 -0.23
CA PRO A 274 15.44 0.67 1.05
C PRO A 274 16.44 0.79 2.23
N ARG A 275 16.17 1.72 3.13
CA ARG A 275 17.01 2.01 4.32
C ARG A 275 16.60 1.18 5.53
N TYR A 276 15.33 0.78 5.60
CA TYR A 276 14.73 0.13 6.75
C TYR A 276 14.26 -1.29 6.39
N ALA A 277 15.23 -2.14 5.95
CA ALA A 277 14.91 -3.46 5.44
C ALA A 277 14.75 -4.54 6.54
N ASP A 278 15.18 -4.28 7.75
CA ASP A 278 15.07 -5.24 8.85
C ASP A 278 13.74 -5.13 9.61
N LEU A 279 13.19 -6.28 10.00
CA LEU A 279 11.88 -6.37 10.63
C LEU A 279 11.83 -5.68 12.00
N GLU A 280 12.93 -5.74 12.76
CA GLU A 280 12.99 -5.13 14.10
C GLU A 280 12.88 -3.61 14.03
N THR A 281 13.55 -2.97 13.06
CA THR A 281 13.42 -1.54 12.79
C THR A 281 11.99 -1.17 12.37
N ILE A 282 11.40 -1.93 11.42
CA ILE A 282 10.02 -1.72 10.97
C ILE A 282 9.04 -1.74 12.15
N VAL A 283 9.13 -2.78 12.99
CA VAL A 283 8.25 -2.95 14.16
C VAL A 283 8.53 -1.89 15.24
N SER A 284 9.81 -1.49 15.41
CA SER A 284 10.18 -0.48 16.41
C SER A 284 9.60 0.89 16.08
N HIS A 285 9.65 1.33 14.81
CA HIS A 285 9.06 2.59 14.39
C HIS A 285 7.53 2.56 14.55
N ALA A 286 6.88 1.47 14.14
CA ALA A 286 5.44 1.29 14.34
C ALA A 286 5.07 1.32 15.83
N TRP A 287 5.89 0.70 16.70
CA TRP A 287 5.67 0.71 18.15
C TRP A 287 5.84 2.09 18.78
N ALA A 288 6.82 2.86 18.33
CA ALA A 288 7.02 4.25 18.80
C ALA A 288 5.76 5.09 18.54
N PHE A 289 5.20 5.00 17.34
CA PHE A 289 3.96 5.69 16.97
C PHE A 289 2.74 5.18 17.76
N GLU A 290 2.57 3.86 17.91
CA GLU A 290 1.48 3.28 18.71
C GLU A 290 1.50 3.76 20.15
N ARG A 291 2.69 3.87 20.76
CA ARG A 291 2.86 4.37 22.13
C ARG A 291 2.56 5.86 22.28
N ALA A 292 2.90 6.68 21.28
CA ALA A 292 2.60 8.10 21.30
C ALA A 292 1.08 8.34 21.37
N ARG A 293 0.32 7.59 20.57
CA ARG A 293 -1.15 7.65 20.55
C ARG A 293 -1.86 7.26 21.83
N GLN A 294 -1.20 6.53 22.72
CA GLN A 294 -1.80 6.17 24.03
C GLN A 294 -1.71 7.29 25.04
N ARG A 295 -0.93 8.32 24.77
CA ARG A 295 -0.71 9.44 25.70
C ARG A 295 -1.64 10.62 25.42
N ASP A 296 -2.28 10.60 24.25
CA ASP A 296 -3.30 11.58 23.84
C ASP A 296 -4.71 11.05 24.14
#